data_a58f71c60832ce8dbabd0529ebc552bf
#
_entry.id   a58f71c60832ce8dbabd0529ebc552bf
#
_cell.length_a   1.000
_cell.length_b   1.000
_cell.length_c   1.000
_cell.angle_alpha   90.00
_cell.angle_beta   90.00
_cell.angle_gamma   90.00
#
_symmetry.space_group_name_H-M   'P 1'
#
loop_
_entity.id
_entity.type
_entity.pdbx_description
1 polymer ?
#
loop_
_entity_poly.entity_id
_entity_poly.type
_entity_poly.pdbx_seq_one_letter_code
_entity_poly.pdbx_strand_id
1 'polypeptide(L)'
;MPEESVGTVGELRARLVADGARWSVTEHLADAEPLPRPALGLEPGANLTTAEEAGAVDLRALVGRESGNPHLTRRRAAHGLLPGAARAAARPAAVDWRGRWGWPWITKVKDQNPCASCWAFGAAGLVESMARIEHCLWAERSEGDVHDGLKCTCGQGGNPETALDWVKANGGLADPDCWPYSTPPPGLPAARRDAWRAEYTPSWDRSGRTVRITGHVRLGDVEQQKVWLDTVGPLTACFDVYDDFFALGAGVYHHSAGQYAGGHCVLIVGYDDAAGCWLFKNSWGTGYHVGGYGRIAYGEVSIDHWAKCGLRGTNVDPWSKRRLHAGNVYESGNGRAHRNFELLATTTGGRLQHWWREGDAPFAWTRADAFAHDASGQPAFTGSTYNRNMESLHVTTGGRLRHWYFEQSARVWRDGGAFGPGDAALGATPAFIQSDYGKPGNFEAVVRTADGRLNHWWRINGAPWSWHDGGRFASGIAHHGPALVQTRSRRLDLVAALTDGRMQLWWRDDANGFVWRPGEVFGAAAVSAPCLIEGQYGAADEDTAGNYELCVAVAGGRVEHWWRGNASGSAWSRSAVFGHDVLAVTGMLQGSFGFNLEVVALRTDRLLQHYWRNGAGWHEGAVIGPV
;
A
#
# COMPACT_ATOMS: atom_id res chain seq x y z
N MET A 1 -14.54 -36.04 -30.04
CA MET A 1 -13.55 -36.26 -31.13
C MET A 1 -12.19 -36.33 -30.45
N PRO A 2 -11.21 -37.14 -30.93
CA PRO A 2 -9.91 -37.09 -30.30
C PRO A 2 -9.34 -35.66 -30.44
N GLU A 3 -8.82 -35.13 -29.35
CA GLU A 3 -8.15 -33.83 -29.31
C GLU A 3 -6.94 -33.91 -30.26
N GLU A 4 -7.06 -33.27 -31.43
CA GLU A 4 -5.96 -33.21 -32.39
C GLU A 4 -4.86 -32.30 -31.81
N SER A 5 -3.65 -32.84 -31.72
CA SER A 5 -2.48 -32.09 -31.27
C SER A 5 -2.17 -30.96 -32.27
N VAL A 6 -2.00 -29.76 -31.75
CA VAL A 6 -1.55 -28.59 -32.51
C VAL A 6 -0.07 -28.38 -32.17
N GLY A 7 0.81 -28.47 -33.15
CA GLY A 7 2.27 -28.38 -32.98
C GLY A 7 2.82 -26.97 -33.14
N THR A 8 2.21 -26.16 -34.00
CA THR A 8 2.68 -24.82 -34.33
C THR A 8 1.60 -23.74 -34.20
N VAL A 9 2.04 -22.51 -34.07
CA VAL A 9 1.18 -21.31 -34.01
C VAL A 9 0.32 -21.17 -35.28
N GLY A 10 0.87 -21.49 -36.48
CA GLY A 10 0.14 -21.44 -37.74
C GLY A 10 -0.99 -22.46 -37.84
N GLU A 11 -0.76 -23.70 -37.35
CA GLU A 11 -1.81 -24.72 -37.25
C GLU A 11 -2.95 -24.26 -36.32
N LEU A 12 -2.61 -23.67 -35.18
CA LEU A 12 -3.61 -23.11 -34.27
C LEU A 12 -4.41 -21.97 -34.90
N ARG A 13 -3.77 -21.04 -35.61
CA ARG A 13 -4.47 -19.95 -36.32
C ARG A 13 -5.45 -20.47 -37.34
N ALA A 14 -5.03 -21.44 -38.14
CA ALA A 14 -5.89 -22.06 -39.15
C ALA A 14 -7.10 -22.74 -38.50
N ARG A 15 -6.90 -23.43 -37.38
CA ARG A 15 -7.96 -24.09 -36.65
C ARG A 15 -8.98 -23.09 -36.08
N LEU A 16 -8.50 -22.02 -35.44
CA LEU A 16 -9.37 -20.97 -34.88
C LEU A 16 -10.26 -20.31 -35.95
N VAL A 17 -9.71 -20.11 -37.14
CA VAL A 17 -10.49 -19.58 -38.29
C VAL A 17 -11.54 -20.59 -38.75
N ALA A 18 -11.18 -21.88 -38.85
CA ALA A 18 -12.11 -22.92 -39.26
C ALA A 18 -13.27 -23.13 -38.29
N ASP A 19 -12.99 -23.02 -36.99
CA ASP A 19 -13.97 -23.19 -35.91
C ASP A 19 -14.76 -21.92 -35.59
N GLY A 20 -14.45 -20.76 -36.22
CA GLY A 20 -15.08 -19.47 -35.94
C GLY A 20 -14.84 -19.01 -34.52
N ALA A 21 -13.64 -19.21 -34.00
CA ALA A 21 -13.27 -18.89 -32.63
C ALA A 21 -13.44 -17.40 -32.31
N ARG A 22 -13.86 -17.08 -31.10
CA ARG A 22 -14.06 -15.70 -30.60
C ARG A 22 -12.79 -15.06 -30.06
N TRP A 23 -11.62 -15.67 -30.30
CA TRP A 23 -10.32 -15.19 -29.87
C TRP A 23 -9.27 -15.44 -30.95
N SER A 24 -8.11 -14.78 -30.81
CA SER A 24 -6.99 -14.86 -31.75
C SER A 24 -5.69 -15.19 -31.04
N VAL A 25 -4.75 -15.75 -31.77
CA VAL A 25 -3.38 -15.96 -31.29
C VAL A 25 -2.68 -14.61 -31.12
N THR A 26 -1.82 -14.51 -30.12
CA THR A 26 -0.97 -13.34 -29.86
C THR A 26 -0.16 -12.94 -31.10
N GLU A 27 -0.17 -11.65 -31.46
CA GLU A 27 0.37 -11.16 -32.74
C GLU A 27 1.87 -11.38 -32.92
N HIS A 28 2.65 -11.37 -31.83
CA HIS A 28 4.11 -11.49 -31.91
C HIS A 28 4.62 -12.92 -32.14
N LEU A 29 3.77 -13.94 -32.09
CA LEU A 29 4.16 -15.32 -32.35
C LEU A 29 4.13 -15.61 -33.87
N ALA A 30 5.23 -16.14 -34.40
CA ALA A 30 5.30 -16.50 -35.82
C ALA A 30 4.67 -17.88 -36.09
N ASP A 31 4.10 -18.07 -37.29
CA ASP A 31 3.39 -19.30 -37.63
C ASP A 31 4.25 -20.58 -37.55
N ALA A 32 5.54 -20.45 -37.84
CA ALA A 32 6.49 -21.58 -37.75
C ALA A 32 6.95 -21.91 -36.31
N GLU A 33 6.61 -21.06 -35.33
CA GLU A 33 7.02 -21.30 -33.95
C GLU A 33 6.19 -22.40 -33.30
N PRO A 34 6.81 -23.21 -32.41
CA PRO A 34 6.06 -24.10 -31.53
C PRO A 34 5.25 -23.26 -30.54
N LEU A 35 4.16 -23.82 -30.03
CA LEU A 35 3.38 -23.17 -28.99
C LEU A 35 4.26 -22.92 -27.74
N PRO A 36 4.26 -21.70 -27.18
CA PRO A 36 5.00 -21.44 -25.94
C PRO A 36 4.45 -22.28 -24.80
N ARG A 37 5.32 -22.65 -23.84
CA ARG A 37 4.93 -23.44 -22.67
C ARG A 37 5.48 -22.84 -21.39
N PRO A 38 4.89 -21.76 -20.88
CA PRO A 38 5.23 -21.22 -19.57
C PRO A 38 4.89 -22.22 -18.44
N ALA A 39 5.47 -22.02 -17.28
CA ALA A 39 5.25 -22.91 -16.15
C ALA A 39 3.81 -22.81 -15.64
N LEU A 40 3.22 -23.98 -15.40
CA LEU A 40 1.93 -24.15 -14.74
C LEU A 40 2.16 -24.57 -13.28
N GLY A 41 1.34 -24.10 -12.35
CA GLY A 41 1.64 -24.25 -10.95
C GLY A 41 0.48 -24.70 -10.07
N LEU A 42 -0.62 -25.15 -10.64
CA LEU A 42 -1.65 -25.82 -9.87
C LEU A 42 -1.28 -27.31 -9.75
N GLU A 43 -1.20 -27.80 -8.53
CA GLU A 43 -0.86 -29.21 -8.28
C GLU A 43 -2.01 -30.10 -8.76
N PRO A 44 -1.76 -31.14 -9.59
CA PRO A 44 -2.79 -32.10 -9.96
C PRO A 44 -3.35 -32.79 -8.70
N GLY A 45 -4.65 -32.70 -8.50
CA GLY A 45 -5.30 -33.21 -7.27
C GLY A 45 -5.13 -32.29 -6.06
N ALA A 46 -4.68 -31.02 -6.25
CA ALA A 46 -4.75 -30.02 -5.20
C ALA A 46 -6.16 -30.04 -4.58
N ASN A 47 -6.22 -30.07 -3.25
CA ASN A 47 -7.48 -30.02 -2.50
C ASN A 47 -8.10 -28.61 -2.65
N LEU A 48 -8.50 -28.26 -3.88
CA LEU A 48 -9.27 -27.06 -4.14
C LEU A 48 -10.71 -27.29 -3.72
N THR A 49 -11.28 -26.30 -3.08
CA THR A 49 -12.72 -26.31 -2.78
C THR A 49 -13.50 -26.15 -4.08
N THR A 50 -14.41 -27.07 -4.37
CA THR A 50 -15.32 -26.93 -5.51
C THR A 50 -16.35 -25.81 -5.28
N ALA A 51 -16.94 -25.32 -6.34
CA ALA A 51 -18.04 -24.35 -6.27
C ALA A 51 -19.25 -24.91 -5.50
N GLU A 52 -19.53 -26.20 -5.66
CA GLU A 52 -20.62 -26.90 -4.96
C GLU A 52 -20.33 -26.97 -3.45
N GLU A 53 -19.12 -27.37 -3.05
CA GLU A 53 -18.72 -27.43 -1.63
C GLU A 53 -18.72 -26.05 -0.95
N ALA A 54 -18.27 -25.01 -1.66
CA ALA A 54 -18.30 -23.63 -1.14
C ALA A 54 -19.73 -23.09 -1.00
N GLY A 55 -20.59 -23.46 -1.95
CA GLY A 55 -22.00 -23.05 -1.96
C GLY A 55 -22.20 -21.54 -1.99
N ALA A 56 -23.39 -21.11 -1.54
CA ALA A 56 -23.74 -19.72 -1.36
C ALA A 56 -23.35 -19.23 0.04
N VAL A 57 -22.82 -18.02 0.13
CA VAL A 57 -22.41 -17.38 1.39
C VAL A 57 -23.33 -16.22 1.75
N ASP A 58 -23.41 -15.87 3.03
CA ASP A 58 -24.09 -14.64 3.47
C ASP A 58 -23.17 -13.43 3.23
N LEU A 59 -23.31 -12.81 2.05
CA LEU A 59 -22.55 -11.61 1.69
C LEU A 59 -22.78 -10.45 2.66
N ARG A 60 -23.99 -10.33 3.25
CA ARG A 60 -24.28 -9.27 4.20
C ARG A 60 -23.50 -9.45 5.50
N ALA A 61 -23.39 -10.67 6.00
CA ALA A 61 -22.54 -10.97 7.16
C ALA A 61 -21.04 -10.72 6.89
N LEU A 62 -20.60 -10.96 5.65
CA LEU A 62 -19.20 -10.80 5.27
C LEU A 62 -18.80 -9.33 5.04
N VAL A 63 -19.65 -8.52 4.38
CA VAL A 63 -19.31 -7.17 3.91
C VAL A 63 -20.34 -6.10 4.34
N GLY A 64 -21.16 -6.37 5.33
CA GLY A 64 -22.25 -5.50 5.82
C GLY A 64 -21.81 -4.26 6.59
N ARG A 65 -20.65 -3.70 6.28
CA ARG A 65 -20.11 -2.46 6.86
C ARG A 65 -19.63 -1.50 5.77
N GLU A 66 -19.52 -0.22 6.11
CA GLU A 66 -18.90 0.76 5.23
C GLU A 66 -17.45 0.39 4.94
N SER A 67 -16.98 0.75 3.75
CA SER A 67 -15.59 0.65 3.35
C SER A 67 -14.88 1.99 3.54
N GLY A 68 -13.57 1.98 3.74
CA GLY A 68 -12.74 3.17 3.57
C GLY A 68 -12.86 3.75 2.16
N ASN A 69 -13.07 2.90 1.16
CA ASN A 69 -13.34 3.31 -0.21
C ASN A 69 -14.82 3.74 -0.37
N PRO A 70 -15.11 5.03 -0.62
CA PRO A 70 -16.48 5.54 -0.70
C PRO A 70 -17.26 4.99 -1.89
N HIS A 71 -16.58 4.56 -2.95
CA HIS A 71 -17.23 3.91 -4.08
C HIS A 71 -17.80 2.54 -3.68
N LEU A 72 -17.03 1.75 -2.93
CA LEU A 72 -17.51 0.47 -2.40
C LEU A 72 -18.68 0.64 -1.42
N THR A 73 -18.62 1.63 -0.53
CA THR A 73 -19.73 1.94 0.39
C THR A 73 -21.02 2.20 -0.39
N ARG A 74 -20.96 3.01 -1.46
CA ARG A 74 -22.13 3.25 -2.34
C ARG A 74 -22.63 1.97 -3.03
N ARG A 75 -21.71 1.11 -3.52
CA ARG A 75 -22.09 -0.16 -4.15
C ARG A 75 -22.72 -1.14 -3.15
N ARG A 76 -22.13 -1.26 -1.95
CA ARG A 76 -22.71 -2.08 -0.86
C ARG A 76 -24.11 -1.61 -0.45
N ALA A 77 -24.32 -0.30 -0.35
CA ALA A 77 -25.65 0.26 -0.09
C ALA A 77 -26.63 -0.09 -1.22
N ALA A 78 -26.24 0.08 -2.49
CA ALA A 78 -27.09 -0.23 -3.65
C ALA A 78 -27.50 -1.72 -3.73
N HIS A 79 -26.66 -2.63 -3.24
CA HIS A 79 -26.98 -4.06 -3.12
C HIS A 79 -27.77 -4.42 -1.85
N GLY A 80 -28.07 -3.45 -0.97
CA GLY A 80 -28.74 -3.72 0.31
C GLY A 80 -27.87 -4.48 1.31
N LEU A 81 -26.53 -4.43 1.15
CA LEU A 81 -25.61 -5.13 2.05
C LEU A 81 -25.35 -4.36 3.35
N LEU A 82 -25.52 -3.02 3.37
CA LEU A 82 -25.32 -2.22 4.57
C LEU A 82 -26.55 -2.28 5.50
N PRO A 83 -26.35 -2.10 6.83
CA PRO A 83 -27.47 -2.02 7.78
C PRO A 83 -28.46 -0.92 7.40
N GLY A 84 -29.75 -1.27 7.38
CA GLY A 84 -30.83 -0.35 7.02
C GLY A 84 -30.97 -0.03 5.52
N ALA A 85 -30.03 -0.42 4.67
CA ALA A 85 -30.12 -0.22 3.23
C ALA A 85 -31.04 -1.28 2.59
N ALA A 86 -32.00 -0.84 1.76
CA ALA A 86 -32.76 -1.71 0.87
C ALA A 86 -31.99 -1.87 -0.47
N ARG A 87 -32.21 -3.01 -1.14
CA ARG A 87 -31.63 -3.21 -2.47
C ARG A 87 -32.26 -2.22 -3.46
N ALA A 88 -31.45 -1.31 -3.99
CA ALA A 88 -31.91 -0.23 -4.87
C ALA A 88 -31.50 -0.43 -6.33
N ALA A 89 -30.49 -1.27 -6.62
CA ALA A 89 -29.97 -1.46 -7.97
C ALA A 89 -29.52 -2.90 -8.22
N ALA A 90 -29.59 -3.32 -9.48
CA ALA A 90 -28.90 -4.51 -9.95
C ALA A 90 -27.38 -4.27 -10.01
N ARG A 91 -26.61 -5.36 -10.04
CA ARG A 91 -25.17 -5.24 -10.33
C ARG A 91 -24.95 -4.70 -11.76
N PRO A 92 -23.83 -4.02 -12.04
CA PRO A 92 -23.51 -3.63 -13.40
C PRO A 92 -23.28 -4.86 -14.29
N ALA A 93 -23.53 -4.70 -15.61
CA ALA A 93 -23.28 -5.76 -16.57
C ALA A 93 -21.78 -6.07 -16.76
N ALA A 94 -20.90 -5.15 -16.38
CA ALA A 94 -19.44 -5.33 -16.44
C ALA A 94 -18.75 -4.62 -15.28
N VAL A 95 -17.63 -5.20 -14.84
CA VAL A 95 -16.68 -4.63 -13.87
C VAL A 95 -15.27 -4.85 -14.39
N ASP A 96 -14.44 -3.82 -14.35
CA ASP A 96 -13.02 -3.91 -14.67
C ASP A 96 -12.19 -3.09 -13.66
N TRP A 97 -11.50 -3.77 -12.78
CA TRP A 97 -10.71 -3.14 -11.73
C TRP A 97 -9.43 -2.47 -12.23
N ARG A 98 -9.00 -2.67 -13.48
CA ARG A 98 -7.82 -2.01 -14.05
C ARG A 98 -7.97 -0.49 -14.15
N GLY A 99 -9.21 -0.01 -14.36
CA GLY A 99 -9.49 1.43 -14.50
C GLY A 99 -10.81 1.87 -13.87
N ARG A 100 -11.31 1.13 -12.90
CA ARG A 100 -12.63 1.35 -12.30
C ARG A 100 -12.73 2.73 -11.64
N TRP A 101 -13.83 3.44 -11.92
CA TRP A 101 -14.09 4.81 -11.43
C TRP A 101 -13.00 5.82 -11.82
N GLY A 102 -12.25 5.56 -12.90
CA GLY A 102 -11.17 6.42 -13.39
C GLY A 102 -9.85 6.29 -12.62
N TRP A 103 -9.69 5.25 -11.77
CA TRP A 103 -8.49 5.00 -10.98
C TRP A 103 -7.91 3.62 -11.26
N PRO A 104 -6.58 3.47 -11.31
CA PRO A 104 -5.92 2.18 -11.36
C PRO A 104 -5.95 1.52 -9.97
N TRP A 105 -6.31 0.22 -9.92
CA TRP A 105 -6.45 -0.54 -8.68
C TRP A 105 -5.61 -1.81 -8.65
N ILE A 106 -5.08 -2.21 -9.80
CA ILE A 106 -4.38 -3.48 -9.97
C ILE A 106 -2.89 -3.17 -10.18
N THR A 107 -2.02 -3.84 -9.44
CA THR A 107 -0.56 -3.76 -9.60
C THR A 107 -0.11 -4.32 -10.95
N LYS A 108 1.11 -4.00 -11.35
CA LYS A 108 1.71 -4.46 -12.61
C LYS A 108 1.66 -5.99 -12.76
N VAL A 109 1.70 -6.44 -14.02
CA VAL A 109 1.83 -7.86 -14.34
C VAL A 109 3.26 -8.30 -14.06
N LYS A 110 3.41 -9.38 -13.29
CA LYS A 110 4.70 -9.98 -12.92
C LYS A 110 4.93 -11.28 -13.69
N ASP A 111 6.12 -11.86 -13.57
CA ASP A 111 6.50 -13.09 -14.25
C ASP A 111 6.96 -14.17 -13.24
N GLN A 112 6.22 -15.28 -13.21
CA GLN A 112 6.53 -16.44 -12.35
C GLN A 112 7.61 -17.36 -12.91
N ASN A 113 7.87 -17.27 -14.23
CA ASN A 113 8.75 -18.22 -14.90
C ASN A 113 10.18 -18.21 -14.31
N PRO A 114 10.82 -19.38 -14.20
CA PRO A 114 10.39 -20.67 -14.73
C PRO A 114 9.65 -21.57 -13.72
N CYS A 115 9.15 -21.04 -12.59
CA CYS A 115 8.64 -21.87 -11.51
C CYS A 115 7.10 -22.05 -11.53
N ALA A 116 6.64 -23.19 -11.02
CA ALA A 116 5.24 -23.58 -10.90
C ALA A 116 4.53 -22.85 -9.73
N SER A 117 4.56 -21.51 -9.71
CA SER A 117 4.15 -20.67 -8.56
C SER A 117 2.94 -19.75 -8.81
N CYS A 118 2.14 -20.00 -9.86
CA CYS A 118 0.97 -19.16 -10.21
C CYS A 118 0.01 -18.93 -9.03
N TRP A 119 -0.15 -19.90 -8.16
CA TRP A 119 -0.95 -19.82 -6.95
C TRP A 119 -0.44 -18.77 -5.95
N ALA A 120 0.88 -18.62 -5.83
CA ALA A 120 1.52 -17.58 -5.02
C ALA A 120 1.33 -16.20 -5.63
N PHE A 121 1.45 -16.07 -6.98
CA PHE A 121 1.19 -14.84 -7.73
C PHE A 121 -0.27 -14.40 -7.66
N GLY A 122 -1.21 -15.35 -7.74
CA GLY A 122 -2.63 -15.08 -7.56
C GLY A 122 -2.94 -14.55 -6.16
N ALA A 123 -2.37 -15.19 -5.11
CA ALA A 123 -2.55 -14.75 -3.73
C ALA A 123 -1.90 -13.38 -3.46
N ALA A 124 -0.67 -13.14 -3.93
CA ALA A 124 0.01 -11.84 -3.78
C ALA A 124 -0.74 -10.73 -4.51
N GLY A 125 -1.12 -10.94 -5.77
CA GLY A 125 -1.90 -9.98 -6.55
C GLY A 125 -3.25 -9.64 -5.92
N LEU A 126 -3.90 -10.59 -5.24
CA LEU A 126 -5.12 -10.35 -4.48
C LEU A 126 -4.85 -9.45 -3.26
N VAL A 127 -3.80 -9.72 -2.47
CA VAL A 127 -3.43 -8.90 -1.31
C VAL A 127 -3.07 -7.47 -1.71
N GLU A 128 -2.27 -7.30 -2.75
CA GLU A 128 -1.87 -6.00 -3.33
C GLU A 128 -3.08 -5.18 -3.78
N SER A 129 -3.94 -5.80 -4.57
CA SER A 129 -5.15 -5.16 -5.09
C SER A 129 -6.08 -4.71 -3.96
N MET A 130 -6.26 -5.56 -2.94
CA MET A 130 -7.11 -5.21 -1.79
C MET A 130 -6.49 -4.12 -0.93
N ALA A 131 -5.16 -4.08 -0.74
CA ALA A 131 -4.49 -2.96 -0.07
C ALA A 131 -4.74 -1.63 -0.82
N ARG A 132 -4.66 -1.65 -2.15
CA ARG A 132 -4.97 -0.48 -2.98
C ARG A 132 -6.44 -0.08 -2.90
N ILE A 133 -7.37 -1.03 -2.99
CA ILE A 133 -8.82 -0.78 -2.98
C ILE A 133 -9.30 -0.26 -1.62
N GLU A 134 -8.81 -0.81 -0.51
CA GLU A 134 -9.27 -0.46 0.84
C GLU A 134 -8.54 0.74 1.44
N HIS A 135 -7.26 0.95 1.09
CA HIS A 135 -6.38 1.95 1.72
C HIS A 135 -5.82 2.98 0.74
N CYS A 136 -6.15 2.91 -0.57
CA CYS A 136 -5.60 3.77 -1.63
C CYS A 136 -4.06 3.77 -1.66
N LEU A 137 -3.44 2.64 -1.37
CA LEU A 137 -2.00 2.53 -1.18
C LEU A 137 -1.39 1.47 -2.09
N TRP A 138 -0.42 1.85 -2.90
CA TRP A 138 0.39 0.91 -3.66
C TRP A 138 1.33 0.15 -2.71
N ALA A 139 1.07 -1.14 -2.54
CA ALA A 139 1.80 -2.01 -1.63
C ALA A 139 2.16 -3.32 -2.34
N GLU A 140 3.27 -3.32 -3.08
CA GLU A 140 3.79 -4.52 -3.74
C GLU A 140 4.13 -5.60 -2.70
N ARG A 141 3.74 -6.86 -2.98
CA ARG A 141 3.97 -8.01 -2.09
C ARG A 141 4.81 -9.07 -2.79
N SER A 142 5.54 -9.83 -2.00
CA SER A 142 6.45 -10.85 -2.47
C SER A 142 5.75 -12.19 -2.63
N GLU A 143 5.76 -12.73 -3.82
CA GLU A 143 5.36 -14.10 -4.10
C GLU A 143 6.34 -15.11 -3.46
N GLY A 144 7.64 -14.72 -3.39
CA GLY A 144 8.67 -15.51 -2.73
C GLY A 144 8.41 -15.70 -1.24
N ASP A 145 7.85 -14.70 -0.55
CA ASP A 145 7.57 -14.78 0.88
C ASP A 145 6.59 -15.93 1.20
N VAL A 146 5.56 -16.13 0.40
CA VAL A 146 4.62 -17.26 0.60
C VAL A 146 5.12 -18.56 -0.01
N HIS A 147 5.70 -18.52 -1.22
CA HIS A 147 6.22 -19.71 -1.90
C HIS A 147 7.32 -20.40 -1.08
N ASP A 148 8.35 -19.65 -0.69
CA ASP A 148 9.50 -20.17 0.04
C ASP A 148 9.16 -20.42 1.52
N GLY A 149 8.25 -19.62 2.09
CA GLY A 149 7.72 -19.82 3.43
C GLY A 149 6.94 -21.13 3.59
N LEU A 150 6.27 -21.59 2.55
CA LEU A 150 5.66 -22.92 2.45
C LEU A 150 6.66 -24.02 2.09
N LYS A 151 7.94 -23.66 1.86
CA LYS A 151 9.04 -24.56 1.49
C LYS A 151 8.81 -25.30 0.17
N CYS A 152 8.11 -24.68 -0.77
CA CYS A 152 7.86 -25.24 -2.09
C CYS A 152 9.13 -25.25 -2.95
N THR A 153 9.25 -26.21 -3.84
CA THR A 153 10.28 -26.23 -4.89
C THR A 153 9.76 -25.54 -6.15
N CYS A 154 10.67 -25.16 -7.06
CA CYS A 154 10.32 -24.47 -8.30
C CYS A 154 9.35 -25.29 -9.20
N GLY A 155 9.49 -26.62 -9.22
CA GLY A 155 8.59 -27.52 -9.98
C GLY A 155 7.33 -27.94 -9.22
N GLN A 156 7.23 -27.60 -7.94
CA GLN A 156 6.08 -27.96 -7.14
C GLN A 156 4.95 -26.96 -7.31
N GLY A 157 3.83 -27.43 -7.81
CA GLY A 157 2.59 -26.66 -7.80
C GLY A 157 2.04 -26.45 -6.39
N GLY A 158 0.99 -25.65 -6.27
CA GLY A 158 0.35 -25.35 -5.00
C GLY A 158 -1.11 -24.92 -5.17
N ASN A 159 -1.66 -24.33 -4.12
CA ASN A 159 -3.07 -23.98 -4.01
C ASN A 159 -3.19 -22.55 -3.45
N PRO A 160 -3.94 -21.63 -4.08
CA PRO A 160 -4.12 -20.25 -3.60
C PRO A 160 -4.84 -20.19 -2.24
N GLU A 161 -5.68 -21.17 -1.90
CA GLU A 161 -6.33 -21.22 -0.58
C GLU A 161 -5.28 -21.48 0.52
N THR A 162 -4.40 -22.46 0.31
CA THR A 162 -3.27 -22.74 1.21
C THR A 162 -2.33 -21.55 1.33
N ALA A 163 -2.08 -20.82 0.23
CA ALA A 163 -1.31 -19.58 0.26
C ALA A 163 -1.95 -18.52 1.17
N LEU A 164 -3.25 -18.29 1.03
CA LEU A 164 -3.98 -17.31 1.84
C LEU A 164 -4.08 -17.74 3.31
N ASP A 165 -4.22 -19.04 3.59
CA ASP A 165 -4.16 -19.57 4.96
C ASP A 165 -2.79 -19.35 5.59
N TRP A 166 -1.70 -19.59 4.84
CA TRP A 166 -0.35 -19.29 5.28
C TRP A 166 -0.14 -17.80 5.55
N VAL A 167 -0.57 -16.93 4.64
CA VAL A 167 -0.50 -15.47 4.81
C VAL A 167 -1.20 -15.04 6.10
N LYS A 168 -2.38 -15.58 6.39
CA LYS A 168 -3.12 -15.29 7.63
C LYS A 168 -2.38 -15.79 8.87
N ALA A 169 -1.87 -17.02 8.84
CA ALA A 169 -1.22 -17.67 9.98
C ALA A 169 0.16 -17.07 10.31
N ASN A 170 0.88 -16.59 9.28
CA ASN A 170 2.26 -16.09 9.41
C ASN A 170 2.36 -14.55 9.47
N GLY A 171 1.29 -13.88 9.85
CA GLY A 171 1.30 -12.44 10.13
C GLY A 171 1.34 -11.57 8.89
N GLY A 172 0.88 -12.07 7.74
CA GLY A 172 0.73 -11.31 6.50
C GLY A 172 1.75 -11.68 5.42
N LEU A 173 1.72 -10.93 4.32
CA LEU A 173 2.60 -11.07 3.16
C LEU A 173 3.57 -9.91 3.09
N ALA A 174 4.88 -10.19 3.04
CA ALA A 174 5.94 -9.19 3.07
C ALA A 174 6.11 -8.48 1.73
N ASP A 175 6.80 -7.31 1.76
CA ASP A 175 7.27 -6.63 0.55
C ASP A 175 8.50 -7.33 -0.06
N PRO A 176 8.81 -7.07 -1.35
CA PRO A 176 9.95 -7.71 -2.03
C PRO A 176 11.34 -7.35 -1.47
N ASP A 177 11.50 -6.20 -0.79
CA ASP A 177 12.78 -5.84 -0.16
C ASP A 177 13.03 -6.69 1.09
N CYS A 178 11.97 -7.13 1.75
CA CYS A 178 12.05 -8.04 2.90
C CYS A 178 12.41 -9.47 2.47
N TRP A 179 11.77 -9.96 1.42
CA TRP A 179 12.04 -11.26 0.81
C TRP A 179 11.66 -11.24 -0.68
N PRO A 180 12.62 -11.16 -1.62
CA PRO A 180 12.33 -11.13 -3.05
C PRO A 180 11.86 -12.49 -3.57
N TYR A 181 11.07 -12.49 -4.64
CA TYR A 181 10.83 -13.71 -5.41
C TYR A 181 12.11 -14.11 -6.13
N SER A 182 12.56 -15.33 -5.87
CA SER A 182 13.79 -15.89 -6.41
C SER A 182 13.49 -17.06 -7.35
N THR A 183 14.28 -17.17 -8.41
CA THR A 183 14.21 -18.26 -9.37
C THR A 183 15.53 -19.03 -9.41
N PRO A 184 15.55 -20.30 -9.85
CA PRO A 184 16.77 -21.04 -9.99
C PRO A 184 17.74 -20.36 -10.97
N PRO A 185 19.06 -20.50 -10.78
CA PRO A 185 20.04 -19.99 -11.73
C PRO A 185 19.77 -20.48 -13.16
N PRO A 186 19.97 -19.64 -14.19
CA PRO A 186 19.77 -20.02 -15.58
C PRO A 186 20.69 -21.19 -15.98
N GLY A 187 20.22 -22.06 -16.89
CA GLY A 187 21.00 -23.19 -17.41
C GLY A 187 20.98 -24.45 -16.57
N LEU A 188 20.21 -24.50 -15.47
CA LEU A 188 20.03 -25.75 -14.74
C LEU A 188 19.22 -26.77 -15.57
N PRO A 189 19.62 -28.07 -15.57
CA PRO A 189 18.77 -29.14 -16.11
C PRO A 189 17.38 -29.15 -15.45
N ALA A 190 16.35 -29.54 -16.19
CA ALA A 190 14.95 -29.50 -15.72
C ALA A 190 14.75 -30.12 -14.34
N ALA A 191 15.24 -31.34 -14.11
CA ALA A 191 15.11 -32.03 -12.82
C ALA A 191 15.76 -31.24 -11.64
N ARG A 192 16.88 -30.53 -11.87
CA ARG A 192 17.52 -29.70 -10.84
C ARG A 192 16.81 -28.39 -10.65
N ARG A 193 16.31 -27.80 -11.73
CA ARG A 193 15.48 -26.59 -11.68
C ARG A 193 14.21 -26.86 -10.88
N ASP A 194 13.51 -27.95 -11.19
CA ASP A 194 12.25 -28.30 -10.55
C ASP A 194 12.41 -28.66 -9.07
N ALA A 195 13.56 -29.23 -8.67
CA ALA A 195 13.91 -29.50 -7.27
C ALA A 195 14.48 -28.29 -6.52
N TRP A 196 14.79 -27.19 -7.21
CA TRP A 196 15.37 -26.01 -6.58
C TRP A 196 14.37 -25.30 -5.66
N ARG A 197 14.85 -24.82 -4.54
CA ARG A 197 14.11 -23.91 -3.64
C ARG A 197 15.06 -22.94 -2.97
N ALA A 198 14.58 -21.75 -2.65
CA ALA A 198 15.32 -20.82 -1.81
C ALA A 198 15.29 -21.26 -0.34
N GLU A 199 16.36 -20.98 0.39
CA GLU A 199 16.37 -21.09 1.85
C GLU A 199 15.66 -19.86 2.44
N TYR A 200 14.54 -20.08 3.15
CA TYR A 200 13.68 -19.01 3.64
C TYR A 200 14.28 -18.35 4.89
N THR A 201 14.87 -17.17 4.70
CA THR A 201 15.46 -16.33 5.76
C THR A 201 15.07 -14.86 5.59
N PRO A 202 13.80 -14.51 5.83
CA PRO A 202 13.33 -13.13 5.64
C PRO A 202 13.99 -12.17 6.62
N SER A 203 13.96 -10.87 6.31
CA SER A 203 14.45 -9.82 7.19
C SER A 203 13.81 -9.93 8.58
N TRP A 204 14.60 -9.65 9.63
CA TRP A 204 14.13 -9.74 11.03
C TRP A 204 12.97 -8.77 11.34
N ASP A 205 12.81 -7.71 10.56
CA ASP A 205 11.72 -6.73 10.68
C ASP A 205 10.48 -7.07 9.83
N ARG A 206 10.39 -8.30 9.30
CA ARG A 206 9.28 -8.77 8.46
C ARG A 206 7.91 -8.43 9.07
N SER A 207 7.75 -8.51 10.38
CA SER A 207 6.48 -8.22 11.07
C SER A 207 5.93 -6.82 10.80
N GLY A 208 6.81 -5.83 10.57
CA GLY A 208 6.45 -4.45 10.24
C GLY A 208 6.40 -4.14 8.75
N ARG A 209 6.67 -5.15 7.91
CA ARG A 209 6.70 -5.07 6.44
C ARG A 209 5.62 -5.91 5.77
N THR A 210 4.67 -6.48 6.52
CA THR A 210 3.65 -7.38 5.98
C THR A 210 2.29 -6.73 5.92
N VAL A 211 1.60 -6.86 4.78
CA VAL A 211 0.15 -6.67 4.73
C VAL A 211 -0.51 -7.91 5.31
N ARG A 212 -1.17 -7.74 6.45
CA ARG A 212 -1.96 -8.80 7.10
C ARG A 212 -3.34 -8.89 6.48
N ILE A 213 -3.92 -10.08 6.47
CA ILE A 213 -5.30 -10.29 6.04
C ILE A 213 -6.15 -10.74 7.23
N THR A 214 -7.41 -10.30 7.27
CA THR A 214 -8.34 -10.74 8.33
C THR A 214 -8.88 -12.14 8.06
N GLY A 215 -8.80 -12.60 6.82
CA GLY A 215 -9.17 -13.92 6.32
C GLY A 215 -9.58 -13.86 4.87
N HIS A 216 -9.86 -15.00 4.30
CA HIS A 216 -10.40 -15.14 2.96
C HIS A 216 -11.79 -15.82 3.01
N VAL A 217 -12.48 -15.79 1.89
CA VAL A 217 -13.77 -16.45 1.68
C VAL A 217 -13.72 -17.22 0.36
N ARG A 218 -14.36 -18.38 0.34
CA ARG A 218 -14.59 -19.19 -0.86
C ARG A 218 -15.98 -18.89 -1.38
N LEU A 219 -16.08 -18.54 -2.65
CA LEU A 219 -17.32 -18.20 -3.33
C LEU A 219 -17.60 -19.22 -4.42
N GLY A 220 -18.61 -20.05 -4.26
CA GLY A 220 -19.04 -21.04 -5.24
C GLY A 220 -20.03 -20.48 -6.25
N ASP A 221 -20.98 -19.67 -5.81
CA ASP A 221 -22.04 -19.13 -6.65
C ASP A 221 -21.51 -18.00 -7.57
N VAL A 222 -21.69 -18.16 -8.88
CA VAL A 222 -21.19 -17.21 -9.90
C VAL A 222 -21.80 -15.81 -9.75
N GLU A 223 -23.08 -15.70 -9.40
CA GLU A 223 -23.70 -14.39 -9.19
C GLU A 223 -23.14 -13.71 -7.94
N GLN A 224 -22.86 -14.46 -6.87
CA GLN A 224 -22.19 -13.92 -5.69
C GLN A 224 -20.74 -13.50 -5.99
N GLN A 225 -20.01 -14.22 -6.84
CA GLN A 225 -18.69 -13.83 -7.32
C GLN A 225 -18.74 -12.48 -8.05
N LYS A 226 -19.72 -12.26 -8.92
CA LYS A 226 -19.93 -10.99 -9.62
C LYS A 226 -20.33 -9.86 -8.66
N VAL A 227 -21.20 -10.12 -7.68
CA VAL A 227 -21.53 -9.15 -6.62
C VAL A 227 -20.30 -8.83 -5.77
N TRP A 228 -19.44 -9.81 -5.48
CA TRP A 228 -18.16 -9.58 -4.77
C TRP A 228 -17.23 -8.67 -5.57
N LEU A 229 -17.05 -8.95 -6.85
CA LEU A 229 -16.27 -8.09 -7.76
C LEU A 229 -16.83 -6.67 -7.82
N ASP A 230 -18.13 -6.47 -7.67
CA ASP A 230 -18.75 -5.14 -7.64
C ASP A 230 -18.64 -4.44 -6.28
N THR A 231 -18.63 -5.17 -5.17
CA THR A 231 -18.79 -4.60 -3.81
C THR A 231 -17.57 -4.73 -2.91
N VAL A 232 -16.58 -5.53 -3.33
CA VAL A 232 -15.37 -5.80 -2.53
C VAL A 232 -14.10 -5.65 -3.37
N GLY A 233 -13.86 -6.52 -4.36
CA GLY A 233 -12.63 -6.49 -5.13
C GLY A 233 -12.37 -7.78 -5.92
N PRO A 234 -11.13 -7.96 -6.42
CA PRO A 234 -10.69 -9.12 -7.18
C PRO A 234 -10.85 -10.46 -6.47
N LEU A 235 -10.69 -11.54 -7.23
CA LEU A 235 -10.77 -12.92 -6.78
C LEU A 235 -9.62 -13.74 -7.36
N THR A 236 -9.07 -14.72 -6.64
CA THR A 236 -8.25 -15.76 -7.28
C THR A 236 -9.16 -16.79 -7.93
N ALA A 237 -8.74 -17.34 -9.06
CA ALA A 237 -9.44 -18.43 -9.74
C ALA A 237 -8.45 -19.44 -10.29
N CYS A 238 -8.84 -20.72 -10.26
CA CYS A 238 -8.11 -21.82 -10.84
C CYS A 238 -8.89 -22.42 -12.01
N PHE A 239 -8.18 -22.97 -13.00
CA PHE A 239 -8.80 -23.58 -14.17
C PHE A 239 -7.83 -24.54 -14.86
N ASP A 240 -8.34 -25.39 -15.74
CA ASP A 240 -7.57 -26.32 -16.57
C ASP A 240 -6.98 -25.58 -17.76
N VAL A 241 -5.72 -25.87 -18.09
CA VAL A 241 -5.02 -25.29 -19.23
C VAL A 241 -4.81 -26.35 -20.30
N TYR A 242 -5.08 -25.96 -21.54
CA TYR A 242 -4.82 -26.72 -22.75
C TYR A 242 -3.74 -26.01 -23.60
N ASP A 243 -3.15 -26.70 -24.54
CA ASP A 243 -2.02 -26.19 -25.34
C ASP A 243 -2.34 -24.86 -26.04
N ASP A 244 -3.55 -24.65 -26.50
CA ASP A 244 -3.98 -23.44 -27.19
C ASP A 244 -4.05 -22.19 -26.28
N PHE A 245 -4.25 -22.38 -24.97
CA PHE A 245 -4.28 -21.26 -24.01
C PHE A 245 -2.96 -20.49 -23.96
N PHE A 246 -1.83 -21.17 -24.16
CA PHE A 246 -0.52 -20.53 -24.12
C PHE A 246 -0.31 -19.48 -25.20
N ALA A 247 -1.06 -19.58 -26.29
CA ALA A 247 -1.00 -18.63 -27.42
C ALA A 247 -2.15 -17.61 -27.41
N LEU A 248 -2.99 -17.59 -26.37
CA LEU A 248 -4.13 -16.66 -26.28
C LEU A 248 -3.68 -15.21 -26.46
N GLY A 249 -4.25 -14.53 -27.44
CA GLY A 249 -4.13 -13.09 -27.69
C GLY A 249 -5.41 -12.34 -27.31
N ALA A 250 -6.00 -11.64 -28.27
CA ALA A 250 -7.22 -10.88 -28.07
C ALA A 250 -8.48 -11.76 -28.17
N GLY A 251 -9.57 -11.29 -27.57
CA GLY A 251 -10.87 -11.95 -27.60
C GLY A 251 -11.22 -12.68 -26.30
N VAL A 252 -12.22 -13.56 -26.38
CA VAL A 252 -12.71 -14.35 -25.25
C VAL A 252 -12.33 -15.81 -25.47
N TYR A 253 -11.40 -16.30 -24.67
CA TYR A 253 -10.91 -17.68 -24.75
C TYR A 253 -12.02 -18.67 -24.47
N HIS A 254 -12.07 -19.69 -25.31
CA HIS A 254 -12.66 -21.00 -25.10
C HIS A 254 -11.72 -22.05 -25.73
N HIS A 255 -11.65 -23.21 -25.13
CA HIS A 255 -10.79 -24.27 -25.64
C HIS A 255 -11.20 -24.69 -27.06
N SER A 256 -10.24 -24.68 -27.98
CA SER A 256 -10.46 -24.96 -29.39
C SER A 256 -9.59 -26.11 -29.91
N ALA A 257 -8.39 -26.29 -29.33
CA ALA A 257 -7.45 -27.32 -29.81
C ALA A 257 -6.33 -27.62 -28.81
N GLY A 258 -5.72 -28.78 -28.93
CA GLY A 258 -4.55 -29.19 -28.15
C GLY A 258 -4.89 -30.07 -26.96
N GLN A 259 -3.85 -30.56 -26.28
CA GLN A 259 -3.97 -31.49 -25.17
C GLN A 259 -4.03 -30.74 -23.84
N TYR A 260 -4.60 -31.38 -22.82
CA TYR A 260 -4.51 -30.91 -21.44
C TYR A 260 -3.04 -30.76 -21.02
N ALA A 261 -2.66 -29.59 -20.55
CA ALA A 261 -1.28 -29.25 -20.19
C ALA A 261 -1.07 -29.15 -18.67
N GLY A 262 -2.13 -28.97 -17.89
CA GLY A 262 -2.07 -28.85 -16.43
C GLY A 262 -3.06 -27.82 -15.88
N GLY A 263 -2.94 -27.48 -14.61
CA GLY A 263 -3.78 -26.47 -13.96
C GLY A 263 -3.05 -25.15 -13.74
N HIS A 264 -3.79 -24.05 -13.72
CA HIS A 264 -3.28 -22.68 -13.55
C HIS A 264 -4.13 -21.86 -12.60
N CYS A 265 -3.50 -20.87 -11.95
CA CYS A 265 -4.16 -19.90 -11.09
C CYS A 265 -3.93 -18.48 -11.59
N VAL A 266 -4.97 -17.67 -11.62
CA VAL A 266 -4.95 -16.27 -12.06
C VAL A 266 -5.69 -15.37 -11.06
N LEU A 267 -5.56 -14.05 -11.25
CA LEU A 267 -6.37 -13.08 -10.53
C LEU A 267 -7.51 -12.58 -11.44
N ILE A 268 -8.77 -12.88 -11.08
CA ILE A 268 -9.95 -12.31 -11.73
C ILE A 268 -10.07 -10.85 -11.32
N VAL A 269 -9.97 -9.95 -12.28
CA VAL A 269 -10.03 -8.49 -12.09
C VAL A 269 -11.35 -7.87 -12.56
N GLY A 270 -12.25 -8.70 -13.08
CA GLY A 270 -13.55 -8.24 -13.54
C GLY A 270 -14.34 -9.29 -14.29
N TYR A 271 -15.45 -8.84 -14.88
CA TYR A 271 -16.31 -9.63 -15.74
C TYR A 271 -17.02 -8.73 -16.76
N ASP A 272 -17.52 -9.35 -17.81
CA ASP A 272 -18.34 -8.71 -18.86
C ASP A 272 -19.45 -9.67 -19.29
N ASP A 273 -20.70 -9.38 -18.88
CA ASP A 273 -21.86 -10.23 -19.19
C ASP A 273 -22.24 -10.17 -20.68
N ALA A 274 -22.00 -9.03 -21.35
CA ALA A 274 -22.29 -8.92 -22.79
C ALA A 274 -21.34 -9.79 -23.61
N ALA A 275 -20.07 -9.89 -23.16
CA ALA A 275 -19.09 -10.78 -23.76
C ALA A 275 -19.17 -12.22 -23.22
N GLY A 276 -19.85 -12.45 -22.08
CA GLY A 276 -19.98 -13.74 -21.41
C GLY A 276 -18.67 -14.24 -20.82
N CYS A 277 -17.87 -13.37 -20.16
CA CYS A 277 -16.51 -13.73 -19.76
C CYS A 277 -16.05 -13.13 -18.43
N TRP A 278 -15.07 -13.80 -17.84
CA TRP A 278 -14.20 -13.27 -16.80
C TRP A 278 -13.02 -12.51 -17.41
N LEU A 279 -12.58 -11.41 -16.77
CA LEU A 279 -11.34 -10.70 -17.07
C LEU A 279 -10.30 -11.13 -16.04
N PHE A 280 -9.11 -11.53 -16.50
CA PHE A 280 -8.06 -11.99 -15.58
C PHE A 280 -6.71 -11.30 -15.83
N LYS A 281 -5.92 -11.19 -14.76
CA LYS A 281 -4.49 -10.85 -14.76
C LYS A 281 -3.70 -12.13 -14.65
N ASN A 282 -2.77 -12.36 -15.59
CA ASN A 282 -1.88 -13.50 -15.58
C ASN A 282 -0.54 -13.18 -14.88
N SER A 283 0.32 -14.17 -14.76
CA SER A 283 1.65 -14.12 -14.11
C SER A 283 2.78 -14.65 -15.01
N TRP A 284 2.70 -14.40 -16.31
CA TRP A 284 3.71 -14.79 -17.32
C TRP A 284 4.37 -13.58 -18.00
N GLY A 285 4.39 -12.42 -17.33
CA GLY A 285 4.88 -11.18 -17.90
C GLY A 285 3.89 -10.52 -18.89
N THR A 286 4.25 -9.32 -19.35
CA THR A 286 3.41 -8.50 -20.24
C THR A 286 3.43 -8.96 -21.71
N GLY A 287 4.34 -9.88 -22.06
CA GLY A 287 4.45 -10.47 -23.40
C GLY A 287 3.35 -11.49 -23.71
N TYR A 288 2.62 -11.98 -22.73
CA TYR A 288 1.52 -12.93 -22.93
C TYR A 288 0.18 -12.22 -22.99
N HIS A 289 -0.74 -12.77 -23.77
CA HIS A 289 -2.10 -12.27 -23.95
C HIS A 289 -2.09 -10.78 -24.39
N VAL A 290 -2.97 -9.95 -23.87
CA VAL A 290 -2.99 -8.50 -24.13
C VAL A 290 -2.36 -7.78 -22.93
N GLY A 291 -1.06 -7.55 -22.98
CA GLY A 291 -0.31 -6.91 -21.89
C GLY A 291 -0.34 -7.69 -20.57
N GLY A 292 -0.41 -9.02 -20.63
CA GLY A 292 -0.51 -9.91 -19.46
C GLY A 292 -1.93 -10.09 -18.91
N TYR A 293 -2.95 -9.57 -19.60
CA TYR A 293 -4.37 -9.73 -19.26
C TYR A 293 -5.11 -10.52 -20.34
N GLY A 294 -6.07 -11.35 -19.94
CA GLY A 294 -6.90 -12.11 -20.84
C GLY A 294 -8.37 -12.13 -20.45
N ARG A 295 -9.18 -12.75 -21.31
CA ARG A 295 -10.60 -12.99 -21.08
C ARG A 295 -10.88 -14.48 -21.29
N ILE A 296 -11.68 -15.09 -20.41
CA ILE A 296 -12.07 -16.49 -20.48
C ILE A 296 -13.59 -16.59 -20.36
N ALA A 297 -14.22 -17.38 -21.23
CA ALA A 297 -15.67 -17.56 -21.20
C ALA A 297 -16.14 -18.16 -19.86
N TYR A 298 -17.34 -17.81 -19.43
CA TYR A 298 -17.95 -18.43 -18.25
C TYR A 298 -18.13 -19.93 -18.47
N GLY A 299 -17.84 -20.72 -17.42
CA GLY A 299 -17.93 -22.17 -17.44
C GLY A 299 -16.86 -22.90 -18.20
N GLU A 300 -15.97 -22.19 -18.92
CA GLU A 300 -14.95 -22.77 -19.78
C GLU A 300 -13.79 -23.33 -18.95
N VAL A 301 -13.18 -24.44 -19.42
CA VAL A 301 -12.00 -25.09 -18.84
C VAL A 301 -12.00 -25.15 -17.31
N SER A 302 -13.12 -25.55 -16.74
CA SER A 302 -13.32 -25.71 -15.28
C SER A 302 -13.23 -24.42 -14.45
N ILE A 303 -13.21 -23.20 -15.04
CA ILE A 303 -13.01 -21.96 -14.27
C ILE A 303 -14.14 -21.70 -13.26
N ASP A 304 -15.35 -22.19 -13.52
CA ASP A 304 -16.50 -22.04 -12.63
C ASP A 304 -16.80 -23.34 -11.83
N HIS A 305 -15.98 -24.39 -12.04
CA HIS A 305 -16.03 -25.61 -11.24
C HIS A 305 -15.37 -25.41 -9.85
N TRP A 306 -14.32 -24.59 -9.77
CA TRP A 306 -13.61 -24.30 -8.54
C TRP A 306 -14.15 -23.02 -7.89
N ALA A 307 -14.21 -23.02 -6.55
CA ALA A 307 -14.52 -21.82 -5.80
C ALA A 307 -13.45 -20.74 -6.02
N LYS A 308 -13.89 -19.50 -6.13
CA LYS A 308 -12.97 -18.34 -6.20
C LYS A 308 -12.77 -17.74 -4.81
N CYS A 309 -11.53 -17.34 -4.50
CA CYS A 309 -11.22 -16.78 -3.19
C CYS A 309 -11.13 -15.25 -3.24
N GLY A 310 -11.80 -14.59 -2.27
CA GLY A 310 -11.72 -13.16 -2.01
C GLY A 310 -11.23 -12.85 -0.60
N LEU A 311 -10.67 -11.66 -0.36
CA LEU A 311 -10.22 -11.23 0.97
C LEU A 311 -11.32 -10.50 1.73
N ARG A 312 -11.44 -10.78 3.04
CA ARG A 312 -12.40 -10.13 3.94
C ARG A 312 -11.94 -8.74 4.40
N GLY A 313 -10.65 -8.43 4.30
CA GLY A 313 -10.04 -7.16 4.65
C GLY A 313 -8.55 -7.26 4.86
N THR A 314 -7.87 -6.13 4.76
CA THR A 314 -6.42 -5.99 4.89
C THR A 314 -6.03 -5.07 6.05
N ASN A 315 -4.82 -5.28 6.58
CA ASN A 315 -4.17 -4.42 7.58
C ASN A 315 -2.77 -4.08 7.08
N VAL A 316 -2.63 -2.90 6.51
CA VAL A 316 -1.40 -2.45 5.87
C VAL A 316 -0.33 -2.11 6.90
N ASP A 317 0.89 -2.40 6.58
CA ASP A 317 2.07 -2.25 7.43
C ASP A 317 2.56 -0.79 7.51
N PRO A 318 3.34 -0.46 8.57
CA PRO A 318 3.94 0.87 8.72
C PRO A 318 4.88 1.25 7.58
N TRP A 319 5.64 0.27 7.05
CA TRP A 319 6.59 0.50 5.97
C TRP A 319 5.91 1.04 4.70
N SER A 320 4.79 0.45 4.32
CA SER A 320 4.02 0.90 3.17
C SER A 320 3.39 2.29 3.38
N LYS A 321 3.09 2.67 4.63
CA LYS A 321 2.49 3.95 5.00
C LYS A 321 3.49 5.07 5.30
N ARG A 322 4.81 4.79 5.34
CA ARG A 322 5.84 5.72 5.86
C ARG A 322 5.91 7.08 5.17
N ARG A 323 5.38 7.19 3.94
CA ARG A 323 5.38 8.44 3.15
C ARG A 323 4.11 9.27 3.31
N LEU A 324 3.06 8.68 3.90
CA LEU A 324 1.70 9.23 3.92
C LEU A 324 1.39 10.06 5.15
N HIS A 325 2.34 10.32 6.03
CA HIS A 325 2.13 11.11 7.24
C HIS A 325 3.36 11.93 7.60
N ALA A 326 3.14 13.02 8.32
CA ALA A 326 4.14 13.93 8.85
C ALA A 326 3.67 14.60 10.15
N GLY A 327 4.62 15.05 10.98
CA GLY A 327 4.32 15.70 12.25
C GLY A 327 3.82 14.72 13.30
N ASN A 328 2.77 15.07 14.03
CA ASN A 328 2.33 14.39 15.26
C ASN A 328 1.14 13.44 15.08
N VAL A 329 0.72 13.15 13.84
CA VAL A 329 -0.40 12.25 13.52
C VAL A 329 0.04 11.13 12.59
N TYR A 330 -0.51 9.92 12.82
CA TYR A 330 -0.18 8.71 12.08
C TYR A 330 -1.40 7.79 11.96
N GLU A 331 -1.62 7.16 10.80
CA GLU A 331 -2.62 6.11 10.64
C GLU A 331 -2.01 4.74 10.95
N SER A 332 -2.37 4.18 12.11
CA SER A 332 -1.90 2.87 12.56
C SER A 332 -2.72 1.71 11.97
N GLY A 333 -2.24 0.47 12.18
CA GLY A 333 -3.00 -0.75 11.92
C GLY A 333 -3.92 -1.16 13.06
N ASN A 334 -4.13 -0.30 14.08
CA ASN A 334 -4.99 -0.56 15.21
C ASN A 334 -6.47 -0.32 14.86
N GLY A 335 -7.36 -0.68 15.81
CA GLY A 335 -8.80 -0.54 15.67
C GLY A 335 -9.46 -1.65 14.84
N ARG A 336 -10.79 -1.63 14.82
CA ARG A 336 -11.59 -2.66 14.14
C ARG A 336 -11.42 -2.68 12.62
N ALA A 337 -11.21 -1.50 12.03
CA ALA A 337 -11.01 -1.33 10.60
C ALA A 337 -9.52 -1.28 10.22
N HIS A 338 -8.60 -1.48 11.17
CA HIS A 338 -7.15 -1.44 10.96
C HIS A 338 -6.64 -0.12 10.36
N ARG A 339 -7.26 1.01 10.74
CA ARG A 339 -6.96 2.36 10.24
C ARG A 339 -7.22 3.46 11.28
N ASN A 340 -6.90 3.19 12.56
CA ASN A 340 -7.01 4.23 13.56
C ASN A 340 -6.05 5.38 13.28
N PHE A 341 -6.50 6.61 13.54
CA PHE A 341 -5.59 7.71 13.69
C PHE A 341 -5.05 7.73 15.12
N GLU A 342 -3.76 7.86 15.23
CA GLU A 342 -3.02 8.04 16.48
C GLU A 342 -2.41 9.44 16.46
N LEU A 343 -2.54 10.18 17.54
CA LEU A 343 -2.10 11.57 17.66
C LEU A 343 -1.36 11.77 18.96
N LEU A 344 -0.24 12.45 18.91
CA LEU A 344 0.49 12.91 20.08
C LEU A 344 0.49 14.44 20.15
N ALA A 345 0.32 14.97 21.34
CA ALA A 345 0.40 16.42 21.55
C ALA A 345 1.09 16.75 22.86
N THR A 346 1.89 17.82 22.85
CA THR A 346 2.55 18.31 24.05
C THR A 346 1.58 19.16 24.85
N THR A 347 1.34 18.77 26.10
CA THR A 347 0.51 19.53 27.06
C THR A 347 1.28 20.72 27.62
N THR A 348 0.57 21.67 28.23
CA THR A 348 1.18 22.80 28.93
C THR A 348 2.17 22.42 30.04
N GLY A 349 2.03 21.19 30.60
CA GLY A 349 2.96 20.64 31.60
C GLY A 349 4.14 19.87 31.01
N GLY A 350 4.40 19.94 29.69
CA GLY A 350 5.51 19.27 29.05
C GLY A 350 5.36 17.74 28.94
N ARG A 351 4.15 17.22 29.10
CA ARG A 351 3.85 15.79 28.88
C ARG A 351 3.41 15.58 27.44
N LEU A 352 3.65 14.38 26.91
CA LEU A 352 3.07 13.92 25.64
C LEU A 352 1.75 13.22 25.93
N GLN A 353 0.65 13.79 25.47
CA GLN A 353 -0.68 13.22 25.55
C GLN A 353 -0.98 12.43 24.29
N HIS A 354 -1.33 11.16 24.43
CA HIS A 354 -1.76 10.29 23.33
C HIS A 354 -3.29 10.37 23.17
N TRP A 355 -3.71 10.48 21.91
CA TRP A 355 -5.10 10.42 21.47
C TRP A 355 -5.21 9.43 20.32
N TRP A 356 -6.33 8.76 20.22
CA TRP A 356 -6.62 7.90 19.09
C TRP A 356 -8.07 8.04 18.64
N ARG A 357 -8.34 7.71 17.38
CA ARG A 357 -9.65 7.77 16.76
C ARG A 357 -9.86 6.53 15.90
N GLU A 358 -11.05 5.86 16.02
CA GLU A 358 -11.41 4.80 15.09
C GLU A 358 -11.45 5.33 13.65
N GLY A 359 -11.00 4.51 12.70
CA GLY A 359 -11.07 4.81 11.27
C GLY A 359 -12.47 4.63 10.66
N ASP A 360 -13.46 4.30 11.48
CA ASP A 360 -14.87 4.16 11.16
C ASP A 360 -15.73 5.12 11.98
N ALA A 361 -16.98 5.38 11.51
CA ALA A 361 -17.94 6.17 12.27
C ALA A 361 -18.15 5.60 13.70
N PRO A 362 -18.28 6.47 14.71
CA PRO A 362 -18.54 7.92 14.65
C PRO A 362 -17.29 8.82 14.59
N PHE A 363 -16.09 8.28 14.34
CA PHE A 363 -14.82 9.04 14.24
C PHE A 363 -14.49 9.85 15.50
N ALA A 364 -14.89 9.38 16.68
CA ALA A 364 -14.67 10.07 17.94
C ALA A 364 -13.22 9.92 18.43
N TRP A 365 -12.62 11.02 18.85
CA TRP A 365 -11.30 11.01 19.46
C TRP A 365 -11.38 10.55 20.92
N THR A 366 -10.52 9.62 21.28
CA THR A 366 -10.40 9.07 22.62
C THR A 366 -9.05 9.44 23.20
N ARG A 367 -9.07 9.96 24.42
CA ARG A 367 -7.86 10.28 25.18
C ARG A 367 -7.28 9.01 25.79
N ALA A 368 -6.00 8.75 25.55
CA ALA A 368 -5.21 7.68 26.17
C ALA A 368 -4.27 8.25 27.25
N ASP A 369 -3.33 7.42 27.74
CA ASP A 369 -2.40 7.82 28.77
C ASP A 369 -1.38 8.87 28.27
N ALA A 370 -1.00 9.78 29.15
CA ALA A 370 0.08 10.73 28.93
C ALA A 370 1.40 10.19 29.48
N PHE A 371 2.47 10.41 28.76
CA PHE A 371 3.83 9.99 29.11
C PHE A 371 4.82 11.15 28.90
N ALA A 372 6.12 10.93 29.13
CA ALA A 372 7.16 11.94 29.16
C ALA A 372 6.87 13.07 30.18
N HIS A 373 7.82 13.98 30.42
CA HIS A 373 7.66 15.09 31.36
C HIS A 373 8.49 16.32 30.96
N ASP A 374 9.25 16.23 29.88
CA ASP A 374 10.28 17.20 29.50
C ASP A 374 10.14 17.69 28.06
N ALA A 375 8.95 17.53 27.45
CA ALA A 375 8.74 17.95 26.08
C ALA A 375 8.68 19.48 25.92
N SER A 376 9.41 19.98 24.93
CA SER A 376 9.41 21.38 24.51
C SER A 376 9.07 21.46 23.02
N GLY A 377 7.91 21.99 22.67
CA GLY A 377 7.37 21.96 21.30
C GLY A 377 6.55 20.70 20.99
N GLN A 378 6.00 20.62 19.80
CA GLN A 378 5.20 19.47 19.39
C GLN A 378 6.10 18.27 19.01
N PRO A 379 5.69 17.01 19.28
CA PRO A 379 6.45 15.84 18.90
C PRO A 379 6.29 15.52 17.41
N ALA A 380 7.23 14.75 16.85
CA ALA A 380 7.03 13.98 15.63
C ALA A 380 6.61 12.55 15.95
N PHE A 381 5.83 11.92 15.07
CA PHE A 381 5.20 10.64 15.29
C PHE A 381 5.16 9.79 14.01
N THR A 382 5.59 8.54 14.08
CA THR A 382 5.61 7.61 12.94
C THR A 382 5.41 6.17 13.39
N GLY A 383 5.15 5.27 12.45
CA GLY A 383 5.22 3.83 12.66
C GLY A 383 6.57 3.28 12.22
N SER A 384 7.01 2.17 12.81
CA SER A 384 8.26 1.50 12.44
C SER A 384 8.05 0.06 12.01
N THR A 385 9.04 -0.49 11.28
CA THR A 385 9.08 -1.91 10.92
C THR A 385 9.37 -2.80 12.13
N TYR A 386 9.95 -2.27 13.20
CA TYR A 386 10.21 -3.03 14.42
C TYR A 386 8.92 -3.33 15.16
N ASN A 387 8.45 -4.58 15.06
CA ASN A 387 7.22 -5.07 15.69
C ASN A 387 5.97 -4.20 15.44
N ARG A 388 5.95 -3.40 14.36
CA ARG A 388 4.90 -2.41 14.05
C ARG A 388 4.73 -1.38 15.18
N ASN A 389 5.79 -1.07 15.91
CA ASN A 389 5.74 -0.08 16.97
C ASN A 389 5.41 1.31 16.43
N MET A 390 4.77 2.11 17.26
CA MET A 390 4.65 3.55 17.05
C MET A 390 5.84 4.21 17.72
N GLU A 391 6.45 5.19 17.04
CA GLU A 391 7.68 5.84 17.44
C GLU A 391 7.49 7.34 17.53
N SER A 392 7.99 7.98 18.57
CA SER A 392 7.89 9.43 18.78
C SER A 392 9.24 10.06 19.10
N LEU A 393 9.42 11.27 18.61
CA LEU A 393 10.61 12.09 18.86
C LEU A 393 10.18 13.51 19.27
N HIS A 394 10.76 14.04 20.35
CA HIS A 394 10.54 15.42 20.76
C HIS A 394 11.82 16.11 21.23
N VAL A 395 11.82 17.44 21.20
CA VAL A 395 12.86 18.26 21.83
C VAL A 395 12.57 18.32 23.32
N THR A 396 13.57 18.06 24.18
CA THR A 396 13.44 18.20 25.64
C THR A 396 13.59 19.64 26.09
N THR A 397 13.16 19.97 27.30
CA THR A 397 13.42 21.29 27.94
C THR A 397 14.92 21.60 28.11
N GLY A 398 15.79 20.59 28.03
CA GLY A 398 17.24 20.74 28.02
C GLY A 398 17.86 20.81 26.60
N GLY A 399 17.05 20.97 25.54
CA GLY A 399 17.51 21.10 24.15
C GLY A 399 18.09 19.80 23.55
N ARG A 400 17.86 18.65 24.16
CA ARG A 400 18.20 17.34 23.59
C ARG A 400 17.01 16.77 22.83
N LEU A 401 17.24 15.81 21.95
CA LEU A 401 16.19 14.99 21.36
C LEU A 401 15.93 13.78 22.25
N ARG A 402 14.66 13.41 22.45
CA ARG A 402 14.28 12.21 23.20
C ARG A 402 13.35 11.34 22.37
N HIS A 403 13.70 10.05 22.28
CA HIS A 403 12.96 9.03 21.56
C HIS A 403 12.06 8.24 22.52
N TRP A 404 10.82 7.96 22.09
CA TRP A 404 9.88 7.07 22.76
C TRP A 404 9.30 6.10 21.74
N TYR A 405 8.95 4.89 22.18
CA TYR A 405 8.25 3.93 21.35
C TYR A 405 7.10 3.28 22.10
N PHE A 406 5.99 3.02 21.39
CA PHE A 406 4.87 2.26 21.92
C PHE A 406 5.06 0.80 21.56
N GLU A 407 5.32 -0.02 22.56
CA GLU A 407 5.49 -1.46 22.41
C GLU A 407 4.11 -2.09 22.16
N GLN A 408 3.83 -2.52 20.92
CA GLN A 408 2.51 -3.03 20.54
C GLN A 408 2.10 -4.28 21.30
N SER A 409 3.03 -5.15 21.66
CA SER A 409 2.75 -6.38 22.42
C SER A 409 2.34 -6.11 23.85
N ALA A 410 2.98 -5.15 24.51
CA ALA A 410 2.71 -4.76 25.90
C ALA A 410 1.71 -3.60 26.03
N ARG A 411 1.40 -2.90 24.92
CA ARG A 411 0.53 -1.71 24.84
C ARG A 411 0.95 -0.60 25.80
N VAL A 412 2.26 -0.31 25.85
CA VAL A 412 2.84 0.68 26.77
C VAL A 412 3.91 1.52 26.07
N TRP A 413 4.00 2.81 26.44
CA TRP A 413 5.08 3.69 26.02
C TRP A 413 6.37 3.38 26.78
N ARG A 414 7.49 3.27 26.05
CA ARG A 414 8.83 3.02 26.58
C ARG A 414 9.77 4.17 26.20
N ASP A 415 10.62 4.56 27.13
CA ASP A 415 11.67 5.55 26.92
C ASP A 415 12.84 4.93 26.14
N GLY A 416 13.08 5.41 24.93
CA GLY A 416 14.21 5.02 24.09
C GLY A 416 15.48 5.85 24.32
N GLY A 417 15.45 6.78 25.29
CA GLY A 417 16.58 7.60 25.70
C GLY A 417 16.69 8.94 24.96
N ALA A 418 17.51 9.82 25.54
CA ALA A 418 17.81 11.14 25.00
C ALA A 418 19.20 11.18 24.35
N PHE A 419 19.32 11.92 23.24
CA PHE A 419 20.54 12.08 22.48
C PHE A 419 20.74 13.54 22.02
N GLY A 420 21.89 13.83 21.43
CA GLY A 420 22.26 15.17 20.98
C GLY A 420 22.89 16.02 22.08
N PRO A 421 23.58 17.12 21.73
CA PRO A 421 24.42 17.92 22.65
C PRO A 421 23.63 18.89 23.54
N GLY A 422 22.32 19.08 23.33
CA GLY A 422 21.51 20.02 24.09
C GLY A 422 21.36 21.40 23.42
N ASP A 423 21.50 21.48 22.12
CA ASP A 423 21.44 22.70 21.33
C ASP A 423 20.26 22.76 20.34
N ALA A 424 19.32 21.81 20.41
CA ALA A 424 18.07 21.90 19.68
C ALA A 424 17.24 23.09 20.18
N ALA A 425 16.64 23.84 19.25
CA ALA A 425 15.84 25.00 19.60
C ALA A 425 14.61 24.60 20.41
N LEU A 426 14.44 25.21 21.57
CA LEU A 426 13.27 24.96 22.42
C LEU A 426 11.99 25.39 21.68
N GLY A 427 10.94 24.58 21.77
CA GLY A 427 9.68 24.81 21.08
C GLY A 427 9.66 24.35 19.62
N ALA A 428 10.80 23.98 19.03
CA ALA A 428 10.83 23.45 17.67
C ALA A 428 10.24 22.03 17.61
N THR A 429 9.54 21.74 16.50
CA THR A 429 9.07 20.39 16.15
C THR A 429 10.17 19.68 15.36
N PRO A 430 10.67 18.51 15.76
CA PRO A 430 11.57 17.73 14.92
C PRO A 430 10.83 17.11 13.74
N ALA A 431 11.51 16.82 12.64
CA ALA A 431 11.04 15.88 11.63
C ALA A 431 11.57 14.49 11.95
N PHE A 432 10.76 13.44 11.75
CA PHE A 432 11.13 12.07 12.11
C PHE A 432 10.44 11.06 11.20
N ILE A 433 11.23 10.21 10.51
CA ILE A 433 10.74 9.18 9.60
C ILE A 433 11.57 7.90 9.72
N GLN A 434 11.08 6.80 9.17
CA GLN A 434 11.89 5.64 8.80
C GLN A 434 12.18 5.68 7.30
N SER A 435 13.48 5.67 6.93
CA SER A 435 13.96 5.65 5.55
C SER A 435 14.25 4.23 5.07
N ASP A 436 14.53 4.05 3.77
CA ASP A 436 15.03 2.80 3.20
C ASP A 436 16.56 2.76 3.12
N TYR A 437 17.24 3.74 3.70
CA TYR A 437 18.69 3.68 3.87
C TYR A 437 19.07 2.69 4.96
N GLY A 438 20.08 1.88 4.68
CA GLY A 438 20.44 0.77 5.57
C GLY A 438 19.48 -0.43 5.46
N LYS A 439 19.75 -1.46 6.23
CA LYS A 439 18.88 -2.64 6.39
C LYS A 439 18.75 -2.94 7.88
N PRO A 440 17.52 -2.89 8.41
CA PRO A 440 16.20 -2.90 7.77
C PRO A 440 15.65 -1.52 7.36
N GLY A 441 16.36 -0.44 7.52
CA GLY A 441 15.95 0.92 7.26
C GLY A 441 16.23 1.82 8.46
N ASN A 442 16.90 2.94 8.22
CA ASN A 442 17.29 3.86 9.30
C ASN A 442 16.09 4.69 9.77
N PHE A 443 16.16 5.11 11.02
CA PHE A 443 15.46 6.31 11.44
C PHE A 443 16.27 7.54 11.01
N GLU A 444 15.57 8.52 10.46
CA GLU A 444 16.11 9.82 10.07
C GLU A 444 15.38 10.91 10.85
N ALA A 445 16.13 11.78 11.49
CA ALA A 445 15.58 12.90 12.24
C ALA A 445 16.28 14.19 11.86
N VAL A 446 15.52 15.27 11.69
CA VAL A 446 16.10 16.61 11.49
C VAL A 446 15.47 17.57 12.47
N VAL A 447 16.29 18.37 13.14
CA VAL A 447 15.84 19.37 14.12
C VAL A 447 16.49 20.71 13.85
N ARG A 448 15.77 21.78 14.14
CA ARG A 448 16.33 23.12 14.16
C ARG A 448 17.18 23.31 15.42
N THR A 449 18.38 23.84 15.26
CA THR A 449 19.29 24.18 16.35
C THR A 449 19.10 25.64 16.80
N ALA A 450 19.54 25.97 18.01
CA ALA A 450 19.38 27.31 18.59
C ALA A 450 19.99 28.43 17.74
N ASP A 451 21.07 28.14 16.98
CA ASP A 451 21.73 29.06 16.05
C ASP A 451 21.01 29.23 14.69
N GLY A 452 19.81 28.65 14.52
CA GLY A 452 19.01 28.81 13.30
C GLY A 452 19.43 27.95 12.12
N ARG A 453 20.17 26.88 12.39
CA ARG A 453 20.55 25.85 11.39
C ARG A 453 19.68 24.61 11.56
N LEU A 454 19.81 23.66 10.63
CA LEU A 454 19.24 22.31 10.74
C LEU A 454 20.38 21.34 11.09
N ASN A 455 20.09 20.38 12.01
CA ASN A 455 20.99 19.25 12.28
C ASN A 455 20.28 17.95 11.95
N HIS A 456 20.97 17.07 11.22
CA HIS A 456 20.49 15.76 10.83
C HIS A 456 21.04 14.69 11.76
N TRP A 457 20.18 13.76 12.17
CA TRP A 457 20.50 12.59 12.98
C TRP A 457 19.96 11.35 12.30
N TRP A 458 20.68 10.24 12.40
CA TRP A 458 20.21 8.96 11.88
C TRP A 458 20.55 7.82 12.84
N ARG A 459 19.77 6.73 12.75
CA ARG A 459 19.94 5.53 13.55
C ARG A 459 19.47 4.31 12.78
N ILE A 460 20.26 3.22 12.79
CA ILE A 460 19.77 1.92 12.32
C ILE A 460 18.58 1.50 13.20
N ASN A 461 17.49 1.04 12.59
CA ASN A 461 16.33 0.52 13.33
C ASN A 461 16.58 -0.93 13.80
N GLY A 462 17.65 -1.11 14.55
CA GLY A 462 18.17 -2.37 15.08
C GLY A 462 19.30 -2.12 16.08
N ALA A 463 19.77 -3.16 16.77
CA ALA A 463 20.90 -3.04 17.69
C ALA A 463 22.15 -2.52 16.95
N PRO A 464 22.96 -1.66 17.56
CA PRO A 464 22.95 -1.23 18.96
C PRO A 464 22.04 -0.05 19.30
N TRP A 465 21.14 0.38 18.43
CA TRP A 465 20.18 1.49 18.64
C TRP A 465 20.79 2.87 18.87
N SER A 466 22.02 3.07 18.39
CA SER A 466 22.76 4.32 18.61
C SER A 466 22.41 5.37 17.57
N TRP A 467 22.14 6.60 18.00
CA TRP A 467 21.98 7.75 17.15
C TRP A 467 23.34 8.32 16.73
N HIS A 468 23.45 8.69 15.45
CA HIS A 468 24.63 9.26 14.83
C HIS A 468 24.35 10.68 14.36
N ASP A 469 25.29 11.60 14.58
CA ASP A 469 25.23 12.96 14.06
C ASP A 469 25.56 12.97 12.56
N GLY A 470 24.59 13.33 11.73
CA GLY A 470 24.72 13.49 10.28
C GLY A 470 25.17 14.90 9.86
N GLY A 471 25.43 15.78 10.84
CA GLY A 471 25.97 17.11 10.63
C GLY A 471 24.90 18.20 10.42
N ARG A 472 25.39 19.44 10.53
CA ARG A 472 24.58 20.66 10.38
C ARG A 472 24.60 21.15 8.94
N PHE A 473 23.46 21.67 8.51
CA PHE A 473 23.29 22.26 7.19
C PHE A 473 22.24 23.40 7.25
N ALA A 474 22.02 24.09 6.14
CA ALA A 474 21.14 25.24 6.01
C ALA A 474 21.44 26.36 7.03
N SER A 475 20.77 27.48 6.91
CA SER A 475 20.80 28.60 7.85
C SER A 475 19.58 29.50 7.61
N GLY A 476 19.31 30.42 8.54
CA GLY A 476 18.15 31.31 8.41
C GLY A 476 16.80 30.61 8.57
N ILE A 477 16.79 29.47 9.27
CA ILE A 477 15.59 28.69 9.51
C ILE A 477 14.73 29.37 10.59
N ALA A 478 13.45 29.56 10.31
CA ALA A 478 12.48 30.07 11.26
C ALA A 478 12.36 29.18 12.51
N HIS A 479 11.80 29.71 13.60
CA HIS A 479 11.85 29.05 14.92
C HIS A 479 11.12 27.70 15.02
N HIS A 480 10.43 27.27 14.00
CA HIS A 480 9.41 26.21 14.11
C HIS A 480 9.92 24.77 13.83
N GLY A 481 10.90 24.59 12.96
CA GLY A 481 11.42 23.29 12.56
C GLY A 481 11.06 22.87 11.13
N PRO A 482 11.59 21.73 10.66
CA PRO A 482 11.40 21.23 9.30
C PRO A 482 10.31 20.16 9.20
N ALA A 483 9.91 19.83 7.96
CA ALA A 483 9.25 18.58 7.59
C ALA A 483 10.19 17.75 6.71
N LEU A 484 10.14 16.42 6.83
CA LEU A 484 11.01 15.48 6.13
C LEU A 484 10.16 14.34 5.56
N VAL A 485 10.43 13.95 4.31
CA VAL A 485 9.87 12.75 3.68
C VAL A 485 10.96 12.04 2.87
N GLN A 486 10.95 10.72 2.86
CA GLN A 486 11.70 9.97 1.84
C GLN A 486 10.75 9.60 0.71
N THR A 487 11.05 10.09 -0.49
CA THR A 487 10.25 9.83 -1.68
C THR A 487 10.48 8.42 -2.22
N ARG A 488 9.60 8.00 -3.13
CA ARG A 488 9.73 6.71 -3.83
C ARG A 488 11.03 6.63 -4.65
N SER A 489 11.57 7.77 -5.10
CA SER A 489 12.89 7.83 -5.74
C SER A 489 14.07 7.66 -4.78
N ARG A 490 13.83 7.30 -3.53
CA ARG A 490 14.81 7.11 -2.44
C ARG A 490 15.48 8.40 -1.95
N ARG A 491 15.09 9.55 -2.45
CA ARG A 491 15.61 10.84 -2.03
C ARG A 491 14.92 11.30 -0.74
N LEU A 492 15.72 11.80 0.21
CA LEU A 492 15.19 12.56 1.35
C LEU A 492 14.92 13.99 0.88
N ASP A 493 13.68 14.44 0.99
CA ASP A 493 13.25 15.80 0.74
C ASP A 493 12.76 16.44 2.02
N LEU A 494 13.25 17.66 2.27
CA LEU A 494 12.96 18.43 3.47
C LEU A 494 12.47 19.81 3.08
N VAL A 495 11.44 20.28 3.75
CA VAL A 495 10.99 21.69 3.64
C VAL A 495 11.01 22.32 5.02
N ALA A 496 11.54 23.55 5.10
CA ALA A 496 11.49 24.37 6.30
C ALA A 496 11.10 25.82 5.96
N ALA A 497 10.44 26.48 6.90
CA ALA A 497 10.19 27.91 6.82
C ALA A 497 11.48 28.69 7.11
N LEU A 498 11.71 29.76 6.36
CA LEU A 498 12.80 30.71 6.53
C LEU A 498 12.34 31.88 7.44
N THR A 499 13.29 32.60 7.99
CA THR A 499 13.01 33.76 8.87
C THR A 499 12.26 34.90 8.18
N ASP A 500 12.22 34.92 6.85
CA ASP A 500 11.44 35.89 6.05
C ASP A 500 10.03 35.40 5.69
N GLY A 501 9.62 34.23 6.19
CA GLY A 501 8.31 33.62 5.97
C GLY A 501 8.17 32.83 4.67
N ARG A 502 9.20 32.78 3.81
CA ARG A 502 9.24 31.85 2.69
C ARG A 502 9.54 30.43 3.17
N MET A 503 9.29 29.46 2.35
CA MET A 503 9.68 28.07 2.56
C MET A 503 10.78 27.68 1.56
N GLN A 504 11.71 26.84 1.97
CA GLN A 504 12.74 26.30 1.10
C GLN A 504 12.75 24.80 1.17
N LEU A 505 12.96 24.16 0.00
CA LEU A 505 13.24 22.73 -0.15
C LEU A 505 14.74 22.48 0.00
N TRP A 506 15.12 21.41 0.67
CA TRP A 506 16.45 20.77 0.61
C TRP A 506 16.28 19.31 0.29
N TRP A 507 17.31 18.72 -0.31
CA TRP A 507 17.26 17.32 -0.65
C TRP A 507 18.64 16.66 -0.50
N ARG A 508 18.65 15.35 -0.29
CA ARG A 508 19.85 14.49 -0.31
C ARG A 508 19.50 13.08 -0.76
N ASP A 509 20.46 12.39 -1.35
CA ASP A 509 20.37 10.99 -1.75
C ASP A 509 21.72 10.28 -1.61
N ASP A 510 21.71 8.94 -1.76
CA ASP A 510 22.89 8.09 -1.73
C ASP A 510 23.78 8.27 -2.97
N ALA A 511 23.19 8.52 -4.14
CA ALA A 511 23.91 8.74 -5.40
C ALA A 511 24.80 9.98 -5.37
N ASN A 512 24.44 10.98 -4.53
CA ASN A 512 25.19 12.24 -4.37
C ASN A 512 25.97 12.33 -3.04
N GLY A 513 26.33 11.18 -2.45
CA GLY A 513 27.16 11.10 -1.25
C GLY A 513 26.51 11.60 0.02
N PHE A 514 25.19 11.57 0.09
CA PHE A 514 24.38 12.02 1.25
C PHE A 514 24.61 13.50 1.64
N VAL A 515 24.95 14.37 0.69
CA VAL A 515 25.10 15.80 0.95
C VAL A 515 23.77 16.53 0.78
N TRP A 516 23.39 17.33 1.79
CA TRP A 516 22.21 18.19 1.70
C TRP A 516 22.42 19.32 0.70
N ARG A 517 21.51 19.47 -0.26
CA ARG A 517 21.54 20.48 -1.32
C ARG A 517 20.30 21.37 -1.24
N PRO A 518 20.47 22.70 -1.38
CA PRO A 518 19.34 23.61 -1.44
C PRO A 518 18.58 23.42 -2.76
N GLY A 519 17.26 23.50 -2.68
CA GLY A 519 16.34 23.48 -3.80
C GLY A 519 15.51 24.76 -3.88
N GLU A 520 14.31 24.64 -4.43
CA GLU A 520 13.36 25.73 -4.69
C GLU A 520 12.94 26.47 -3.41
N VAL A 521 12.78 27.78 -3.53
CA VAL A 521 12.19 28.67 -2.51
C VAL A 521 10.81 29.10 -2.98
N PHE A 522 9.79 28.97 -2.10
CA PHE A 522 8.39 29.27 -2.44
C PHE A 522 7.61 29.75 -1.21
N GLY A 523 6.36 30.21 -1.42
CA GLY A 523 5.53 30.74 -0.34
C GLY A 523 5.99 32.12 0.16
N ALA A 524 5.32 32.68 1.17
CA ALA A 524 5.63 34.03 1.64
C ALA A 524 5.27 34.33 3.11
N ALA A 525 4.45 33.52 3.78
CA ALA A 525 3.84 33.92 5.05
C ALA A 525 3.82 32.82 6.13
N ALA A 526 4.69 31.80 6.00
CA ALA A 526 4.75 30.66 6.91
C ALA A 526 5.11 31.10 8.33
N VAL A 527 4.32 30.67 9.33
CA VAL A 527 4.52 30.95 10.75
C VAL A 527 4.57 29.68 11.62
N SER A 528 4.62 28.51 11.01
CA SER A 528 4.79 27.21 11.69
C SER A 528 5.76 26.31 10.94
N ALA A 529 6.14 25.18 11.57
CA ALA A 529 6.71 24.07 10.83
C ALA A 529 5.72 23.63 9.74
N PRO A 530 6.15 23.35 8.50
CA PRO A 530 5.31 22.68 7.53
C PRO A 530 5.12 21.21 7.90
N CYS A 531 4.08 20.58 7.35
CA CYS A 531 3.97 19.11 7.26
C CYS A 531 4.00 18.73 5.79
N LEU A 532 4.87 17.77 5.42
CA LEU A 532 5.14 17.35 4.05
C LEU A 532 4.99 15.85 3.93
N ILE A 533 4.22 15.39 2.94
CA ILE A 533 4.05 13.97 2.60
C ILE A 533 4.24 13.75 1.10
N GLU A 534 4.57 12.52 0.71
CA GLU A 534 4.35 12.02 -0.65
C GLU A 534 3.03 11.26 -0.66
N GLY A 535 1.98 11.86 -1.21
CA GLY A 535 0.64 11.28 -1.27
C GLY A 535 0.51 10.20 -2.34
N GLN A 536 -0.71 9.72 -2.52
CA GLN A 536 -1.05 8.77 -3.59
C GLN A 536 -1.68 9.44 -4.82
N TYR A 537 -1.96 10.73 -4.74
CA TYR A 537 -2.43 11.49 -5.90
C TYR A 537 -1.29 11.61 -6.92
N GLY A 538 -1.61 11.37 -8.20
CA GLY A 538 -0.61 11.39 -9.28
C GLY A 538 0.20 10.09 -9.44
N ALA A 539 0.12 9.13 -8.51
CA ALA A 539 0.74 7.82 -8.66
C ALA A 539 -0.12 6.93 -9.57
N ALA A 540 0.37 6.66 -10.77
CA ALA A 540 -0.33 5.84 -11.76
C ALA A 540 -0.25 4.33 -11.44
N ASP A 541 0.83 3.90 -10.80
CA ASP A 541 1.14 2.53 -10.42
C ASP A 541 2.07 2.48 -9.20
N GLU A 542 2.54 1.30 -8.82
CA GLU A 542 3.43 1.09 -7.70
C GLU A 542 4.86 1.63 -7.91
N ASP A 543 5.27 1.87 -9.13
CA ASP A 543 6.61 2.39 -9.48
C ASP A 543 6.63 3.92 -9.61
N THR A 544 5.47 4.54 -9.79
CA THR A 544 5.33 6.00 -9.95
C THR A 544 5.20 6.70 -8.60
N ALA A 545 5.95 7.79 -8.43
CA ALA A 545 5.84 8.65 -7.26
C ALA A 545 4.53 9.45 -7.29
N GLY A 546 3.91 9.62 -6.13
CA GLY A 546 2.77 10.49 -5.96
C GLY A 546 3.16 11.96 -5.84
N ASN A 547 2.20 12.85 -5.76
CA ASN A 547 2.44 14.26 -5.54
C ASN A 547 2.97 14.53 -4.13
N TYR A 548 3.79 15.57 -4.00
CA TYR A 548 4.00 16.20 -2.70
C TYR A 548 2.73 16.94 -2.29
N GLU A 549 2.36 16.78 -1.04
CA GLU A 549 1.30 17.52 -0.38
C GLU A 549 1.88 18.18 0.87
N LEU A 550 1.67 19.49 1.05
CA LEU A 550 2.22 20.26 2.16
C LEU A 550 1.17 21.18 2.76
N CYS A 551 1.07 21.19 4.08
CA CYS A 551 0.27 22.16 4.81
C CYS A 551 1.13 22.93 5.80
N VAL A 552 0.89 24.26 5.93
CA VAL A 552 1.62 25.15 6.82
C VAL A 552 0.68 26.24 7.35
N ALA A 553 0.84 26.62 8.62
CA ALA A 553 0.15 27.79 9.14
C ALA A 553 0.80 29.08 8.64
N VAL A 554 -0.02 30.05 8.30
CA VAL A 554 0.41 31.35 7.78
C VAL A 554 -0.09 32.49 8.64
N ALA A 555 0.52 33.67 8.48
CA ALA A 555 0.10 34.88 9.16
C ALA A 555 -1.41 35.12 8.97
N GLY A 556 -2.10 35.57 10.03
CA GLY A 556 -3.55 35.70 10.04
C GLY A 556 -4.32 34.45 10.50
N GLY A 557 -3.63 33.45 11.04
CA GLY A 557 -4.26 32.29 11.68
C GLY A 557 -4.93 31.31 10.69
N ARG A 558 -4.42 31.20 9.50
CA ARG A 558 -4.93 30.33 8.43
C ARG A 558 -3.93 29.22 8.12
N VAL A 559 -4.38 28.18 7.39
CA VAL A 559 -3.55 27.13 6.83
C VAL A 559 -3.51 27.27 5.32
N GLU A 560 -2.32 27.25 4.74
CA GLU A 560 -2.13 27.08 3.30
C GLU A 560 -1.83 25.64 2.96
N HIS A 561 -2.51 25.12 1.95
CA HIS A 561 -2.24 23.84 1.31
C HIS A 561 -1.51 24.05 -0.01
N TRP A 562 -0.35 23.45 -0.12
CA TRP A 562 0.51 23.45 -1.30
C TRP A 562 0.70 22.04 -1.83
N TRP A 563 0.86 21.91 -3.13
CA TRP A 563 1.19 20.64 -3.76
C TRP A 563 2.20 20.84 -4.89
N ARG A 564 2.87 19.76 -5.24
CA ARG A 564 3.79 19.70 -6.38
C ARG A 564 3.79 18.28 -6.96
N GLY A 565 3.71 18.15 -8.29
CA GLY A 565 3.93 16.86 -8.96
C GLY A 565 5.37 16.39 -8.76
N ASN A 566 5.59 15.08 -8.69
CA ASN A 566 6.93 14.48 -8.55
C ASN A 566 7.70 14.38 -9.88
N ALA A 567 7.14 14.83 -11.00
CA ALA A 567 7.87 14.94 -12.27
C ALA A 567 8.95 16.03 -12.20
N SER A 568 10.06 15.80 -12.89
CA SER A 568 11.13 16.80 -13.01
C SER A 568 10.60 18.11 -13.56
N GLY A 569 10.97 19.24 -12.93
CA GLY A 569 10.55 20.59 -13.35
C GLY A 569 9.15 21.02 -12.85
N SER A 570 8.44 20.19 -12.08
CA SER A 570 7.19 20.61 -11.46
C SER A 570 7.45 21.69 -10.42
N ALA A 571 6.64 22.77 -10.44
CA ALA A 571 6.69 23.87 -9.48
C ALA A 571 5.67 23.67 -8.35
N TRP A 572 5.93 24.27 -7.18
CA TRP A 572 4.98 24.34 -6.09
C TRP A 572 3.79 25.23 -6.44
N SER A 573 2.60 24.74 -6.18
CA SER A 573 1.34 25.42 -6.42
C SER A 573 0.50 25.46 -5.15
N ARG A 574 0.01 26.66 -4.78
CA ARG A 574 -0.94 26.80 -3.68
C ARG A 574 -2.32 26.36 -4.12
N SER A 575 -2.87 25.33 -3.45
CA SER A 575 -4.17 24.75 -3.77
C SER A 575 -5.31 25.42 -3.04
N ALA A 576 -5.15 25.69 -1.72
CA ALA A 576 -6.22 26.20 -0.89
C ALA A 576 -5.70 26.99 0.32
N VAL A 577 -6.60 27.82 0.90
CA VAL A 577 -6.41 28.45 2.20
C VAL A 577 -7.65 28.15 3.05
N PHE A 578 -7.45 27.57 4.25
CA PHE A 578 -8.54 27.14 5.12
C PHE A 578 -8.22 27.35 6.61
N GLY A 579 -9.14 26.98 7.50
CA GLY A 579 -9.00 27.12 8.95
C GLY A 579 -9.11 28.56 9.43
N HIS A 580 -9.12 28.73 10.75
CA HIS A 580 -9.10 30.00 11.45
C HIS A 580 -8.47 29.82 12.85
N ASP A 581 -7.94 30.89 13.41
CA ASP A 581 -7.30 30.91 14.73
C ASP A 581 -6.16 29.88 14.88
N VAL A 582 -5.50 29.51 13.78
CA VAL A 582 -4.44 28.52 13.74
C VAL A 582 -3.10 29.15 14.14
N LEU A 583 -2.45 28.57 15.15
CA LEU A 583 -1.08 28.87 15.55
C LEU A 583 -0.06 28.06 14.76
N ALA A 584 -0.34 26.77 14.57
CA ALA A 584 0.59 25.84 13.90
C ALA A 584 -0.16 24.68 13.27
N VAL A 585 0.30 24.22 12.12
CA VAL A 585 0.00 22.86 11.64
C VAL A 585 0.91 21.92 12.41
N THR A 586 0.34 20.90 13.05
CA THR A 586 1.10 19.96 13.89
C THR A 586 1.23 18.59 13.28
N GLY A 587 0.31 18.22 12.38
CA GLY A 587 0.36 16.92 11.71
C GLY A 587 -0.47 16.91 10.42
N MET A 588 -0.07 16.06 9.50
CA MET A 588 -0.75 15.82 8.23
C MET A 588 -0.61 14.36 7.84
N LEU A 589 -1.66 13.79 7.24
CA LEU A 589 -1.60 12.47 6.62
C LEU A 589 -2.56 12.35 5.44
N GLN A 590 -2.34 11.34 4.58
CA GLN A 590 -3.36 10.83 3.69
C GLN A 590 -3.95 9.56 4.30
N GLY A 591 -5.24 9.61 4.65
CA GLY A 591 -5.94 8.54 5.34
C GLY A 591 -6.56 7.52 4.39
N SER A 592 -6.82 6.33 4.91
CA SER A 592 -7.48 5.25 4.17
C SER A 592 -8.99 5.45 4.01
N PHE A 593 -9.64 6.22 4.88
CA PHE A 593 -11.07 6.50 4.76
C PHE A 593 -11.30 7.69 3.81
N GLY A 594 -12.03 7.46 2.73
CA GLY A 594 -12.27 8.46 1.69
C GLY A 594 -11.04 8.85 0.89
N PHE A 595 -9.87 8.30 1.24
CA PHE A 595 -8.56 8.65 0.65
C PHE A 595 -8.20 10.13 0.84
N ASN A 596 -8.75 10.72 1.90
CA ASN A 596 -8.67 12.14 2.19
C ASN A 596 -7.26 12.55 2.64
N LEU A 597 -6.90 13.80 2.36
CA LEU A 597 -5.88 14.49 3.15
C LEU A 597 -6.49 14.92 4.48
N GLU A 598 -5.76 14.71 5.55
CA GLU A 598 -6.17 14.98 6.93
C GLU A 598 -5.10 15.85 7.58
N VAL A 599 -5.50 16.89 8.29
CA VAL A 599 -4.60 17.85 8.95
C VAL A 599 -5.04 18.06 10.39
N VAL A 600 -4.07 18.12 11.30
CA VAL A 600 -4.27 18.54 12.68
C VAL A 600 -3.54 19.86 12.88
N ALA A 601 -4.23 20.85 13.44
CA ALA A 601 -3.69 22.17 13.70
C ALA A 601 -3.91 22.57 15.17
N LEU A 602 -2.90 23.19 15.78
CA LEU A 602 -2.99 23.82 17.10
C LEU A 602 -3.60 25.23 16.93
N ARG A 603 -4.63 25.52 17.69
CA ARG A 603 -5.32 26.81 17.70
C ARG A 603 -4.79 27.74 18.79
N THR A 604 -5.17 29.01 18.69
CA THR A 604 -4.82 30.06 19.67
C THR A 604 -5.38 29.81 21.07
N ASP A 605 -6.50 29.07 21.19
CA ASP A 605 -7.12 28.63 22.43
C ASP A 605 -6.51 27.37 23.02
N ARG A 606 -5.39 26.86 22.46
CA ARG A 606 -4.69 25.65 22.89
C ARG A 606 -5.49 24.36 22.68
N LEU A 607 -6.49 24.35 21.83
CA LEU A 607 -7.16 23.16 21.36
C LEU A 607 -6.55 22.73 20.01
N LEU A 608 -6.66 21.44 19.69
CA LEU A 608 -6.33 20.93 18.36
C LEU A 608 -7.60 20.87 17.53
N GLN A 609 -7.50 21.33 16.28
CA GLN A 609 -8.57 21.24 15.29
C GLN A 609 -8.17 20.24 14.21
N HIS A 610 -9.03 19.26 13.97
CA HIS A 610 -8.91 18.36 12.84
C HIS A 610 -9.58 18.96 11.60
N TYR A 611 -8.91 18.86 10.46
CA TYR A 611 -9.44 19.19 9.13
C TYR A 611 -9.26 18.00 8.20
N TRP A 612 -10.16 17.86 7.24
CA TRP A 612 -10.05 16.83 6.22
C TRP A 612 -10.49 17.36 4.85
N ARG A 613 -9.92 16.79 3.77
CA ARG A 613 -10.17 17.23 2.39
C ARG A 613 -10.68 16.07 1.54
N ASN A 614 -11.79 16.30 0.86
CA ASN A 614 -12.30 15.44 -0.20
C ASN A 614 -12.38 16.18 -1.54
N GLY A 615 -13.09 15.63 -2.53
CA GLY A 615 -13.29 16.26 -3.84
C GLY A 615 -14.05 17.60 -3.80
N ALA A 616 -14.77 17.91 -2.72
CA ALA A 616 -15.49 19.17 -2.54
C ALA A 616 -14.65 20.26 -1.85
N GLY A 617 -13.50 19.92 -1.28
CA GLY A 617 -12.61 20.86 -0.61
C GLY A 617 -12.26 20.50 0.82
N TRP A 618 -11.78 21.46 1.60
CA TRP A 618 -11.43 21.30 3.00
C TRP A 618 -12.65 21.50 3.92
N HIS A 619 -12.77 20.64 4.92
CA HIS A 619 -13.84 20.61 5.91
C HIS A 619 -13.26 20.64 7.33
N GLU A 620 -13.98 21.25 8.25
CA GLU A 620 -13.68 21.18 9.68
C GLU A 620 -14.21 19.87 10.26
N GLY A 621 -13.36 19.20 11.02
CA GLY A 621 -13.67 18.00 11.78
C GLY A 621 -13.78 18.30 13.27
N ALA A 622 -13.48 17.30 14.10
CA ALA A 622 -13.57 17.41 15.56
C ALA A 622 -12.52 18.36 16.15
N VAL A 623 -12.88 19.02 17.24
CA VAL A 623 -11.96 19.68 18.17
C VAL A 623 -11.47 18.66 19.18
N ILE A 624 -10.16 18.67 19.47
CA ILE A 624 -9.46 17.70 20.33
C ILE A 624 -8.72 18.46 21.43
N GLY A 625 -8.78 17.98 22.63
CA GLY A 625 -8.02 18.60 23.72
C GLY A 625 -8.81 18.81 24.99
N PRO A 626 -8.25 19.61 25.93
CA PRO A 626 -7.11 20.56 25.83
C PRO A 626 -5.73 19.89 25.81
N VAL A 627 -4.73 20.60 25.27
CA VAL A 627 -3.32 20.21 25.21
C VAL A 627 -2.40 21.25 25.85
#